data_7690494671f8b0093d2820e83e42cf13
#
_entry.id   7690494671f8b0093d2820e83e42cf13
#
_cell.length_a   1.000
_cell.length_b   1.000
_cell.length_c   1.000
_cell.angle_alpha   90.00
_cell.angle_beta   90.00
_cell.angle_gamma   90.00
#
_symmetry.space_group_name_H-M   'P 1'
#
loop_
_entity.id
_entity.type
_entity.pdbx_description
1 polymer ?
#
loop_
_entity_poly.entity_id
_entity_poly.type
_entity_poly.pdbx_seq_one_letter_code
_entity_poly.pdbx_strand_id
1 'polypeptide(L)'
;MADPPGLLEPAGFERGAALRPVRTRSKGSEAVSGRRASIIFPVEYREYLLRQSAGGAVNRLRRTPAGWGWQGDSSTNYDLLTTAFPQPDSYRADENKLDAREPLEENFPDHEAYQQAWKQWDAEYEVFQERKTSGAVFIQENGCGFSTLLVVTGPHRGTMWFGGRATCDQILPLNLDGRPVPFTDWLGRSSVDLLDW
;
A
#
# COMPACT_ATOMS: atom_id res chain seq x y z
N MET A 1 -54.44 11.97 31.40
CA MET A 1 -53.60 10.78 31.18
C MET A 1 -53.16 10.90 29.75
N ALA A 2 -51.96 11.42 29.54
CA ALA A 2 -51.40 11.73 28.22
C ALA A 2 -50.29 10.71 27.92
N ASP A 3 -50.36 10.08 26.74
CA ASP A 3 -49.39 9.13 26.27
C ASP A 3 -48.00 9.77 26.01
N PRO A 4 -46.90 9.05 26.29
CA PRO A 4 -45.56 9.55 25.98
C PRO A 4 -45.25 9.46 24.50
N PRO A 5 -44.40 10.35 23.95
CA PRO A 5 -44.02 10.37 22.53
C PRO A 5 -43.13 9.20 22.17
N GLY A 6 -43.43 8.61 20.99
CA GLY A 6 -42.76 7.46 20.41
C GLY A 6 -41.26 7.64 20.25
N LEU A 7 -40.54 6.61 20.63
CA LEU A 7 -39.12 6.36 20.34
C LEU A 7 -38.93 6.19 18.84
N LEU A 8 -38.16 7.09 18.21
CA LEU A 8 -37.65 6.93 16.87
C LEU A 8 -36.63 5.75 16.88
N GLU A 9 -36.93 4.71 16.16
CA GLU A 9 -35.97 3.63 15.87
C GLU A 9 -34.79 4.19 15.07
N PRO A 10 -33.53 3.82 15.41
CA PRO A 10 -32.40 4.20 14.61
C PRO A 10 -32.43 3.43 13.29
N ALA A 11 -32.33 4.20 12.20
CA ALA A 11 -32.21 3.70 10.83
C ALA A 11 -31.13 2.60 10.73
N GLY A 12 -31.49 1.52 10.06
CA GLY A 12 -30.70 0.31 9.91
C GLY A 12 -29.29 0.58 9.38
N PHE A 13 -28.34 0.14 10.14
CA PHE A 13 -26.95 0.02 9.73
C PHE A 13 -26.88 -1.16 8.75
N GLU A 14 -26.78 -0.86 7.45
CA GLU A 14 -26.59 -1.87 6.42
C GLU A 14 -25.27 -2.60 6.66
N ARG A 15 -25.39 -3.86 7.08
CA ARG A 15 -24.30 -4.83 7.12
C ARG A 15 -24.05 -5.31 5.70
N GLY A 16 -22.96 -4.86 5.09
CA GLY A 16 -22.68 -5.33 3.75
C GLY A 16 -21.37 -4.88 3.14
N ALA A 17 -20.31 -4.72 3.92
CA ALA A 17 -18.97 -4.80 3.39
C ALA A 17 -18.29 -6.03 4.02
N ALA A 18 -18.32 -7.16 3.33
CA ALA A 18 -17.50 -8.30 3.68
C ALA A 18 -16.04 -7.85 3.65
N LEU A 19 -15.39 -7.81 4.81
CA LEU A 19 -13.96 -7.57 4.94
C LEU A 19 -13.24 -8.58 4.03
N ARG A 20 -12.60 -8.09 2.97
CA ARG A 20 -11.75 -8.90 2.10
C ARG A 20 -10.68 -9.56 2.97
N PRO A 21 -10.44 -10.86 2.87
CA PRO A 21 -9.38 -11.50 3.62
C PRO A 21 -8.05 -10.95 3.13
N VAL A 22 -7.24 -10.40 4.06
CA VAL A 22 -5.86 -10.01 3.80
C VAL A 22 -5.11 -11.25 3.33
N ARG A 23 -4.85 -11.37 2.04
CA ARG A 23 -4.03 -12.44 1.48
C ARG A 23 -2.56 -12.14 1.76
N THR A 24 -1.97 -12.87 2.68
CA THR A 24 -0.52 -12.98 2.77
C THR A 24 -0.01 -13.73 1.54
N ARG A 25 0.59 -13.02 0.61
CA ARG A 25 1.22 -13.58 -0.59
C ARG A 25 2.41 -14.44 -0.18
N SER A 26 2.29 -15.76 -0.33
CA SER A 26 3.47 -16.64 -0.38
C SER A 26 4.11 -16.45 -1.77
N LYS A 27 5.13 -15.62 -1.87
CA LYS A 27 5.96 -15.53 -3.08
C LYS A 27 6.63 -16.88 -3.29
N GLY A 28 6.16 -17.65 -4.27
CA GLY A 28 6.91 -18.74 -4.86
C GLY A 28 8.24 -18.16 -5.39
N SER A 29 9.35 -18.67 -4.87
CA SER A 29 10.70 -18.28 -5.25
C SER A 29 10.98 -18.82 -6.65
N GLU A 30 10.60 -18.08 -7.69
CA GLU A 30 11.25 -18.21 -8.99
C GLU A 30 12.40 -17.22 -9.05
N ALA A 31 13.62 -17.76 -9.10
CA ALA A 31 14.84 -17.00 -9.23
C ALA A 31 14.89 -16.32 -10.60
N VAL A 32 14.40 -15.10 -10.69
CA VAL A 32 14.69 -14.23 -11.84
C VAL A 32 16.09 -13.66 -11.65
N SER A 33 17.03 -14.24 -12.38
CA SER A 33 18.41 -13.76 -12.54
C SER A 33 18.40 -12.49 -13.42
N GLY A 34 17.94 -11.35 -12.86
CA GLY A 34 18.07 -10.04 -13.46
C GLY A 34 18.99 -9.18 -12.61
N ARG A 35 19.89 -8.41 -13.23
CA ARG A 35 20.64 -7.36 -12.54
C ARG A 35 19.63 -6.37 -11.98
N ARG A 36 19.46 -6.34 -10.65
CA ARG A 36 18.64 -5.32 -10.00
C ARG A 36 19.24 -3.96 -10.32
N ALA A 37 18.44 -3.07 -10.88
CA ALA A 37 18.86 -1.71 -11.20
C ALA A 37 19.40 -1.01 -9.94
N SER A 38 20.46 -0.21 -10.13
CA SER A 38 21.05 0.56 -9.03
C SER A 38 20.11 1.71 -8.66
N ILE A 39 19.66 1.74 -7.41
CA ILE A 39 18.83 2.81 -6.87
C ILE A 39 19.70 3.72 -6.03
N ILE A 40 19.60 5.02 -6.25
CA ILE A 40 20.21 6.03 -5.40
C ILE A 40 19.19 6.44 -4.34
N PHE A 41 19.40 6.07 -3.09
CA PHE A 41 18.52 6.47 -2.00
C PHE A 41 18.51 8.00 -1.78
N PRO A 42 17.40 8.56 -1.27
CA PRO A 42 17.39 9.92 -0.72
C PRO A 42 18.54 10.10 0.28
N VAL A 43 19.16 11.29 0.28
CA VAL A 43 20.38 11.53 1.05
C VAL A 43 20.17 11.26 2.53
N GLU A 44 19.07 11.73 3.08
CA GLU A 44 18.69 11.60 4.49
C GLU A 44 18.53 10.13 4.90
N TYR A 45 17.85 9.34 4.07
CA TYR A 45 17.67 7.92 4.32
C TYR A 45 18.99 7.15 4.20
N ARG A 46 19.82 7.51 3.20
CA ARG A 46 21.16 6.92 3.07
C ARG A 46 22.03 7.21 4.30
N GLU A 47 22.03 8.44 4.81
CA GLU A 47 22.76 8.81 6.02
C GLU A 47 22.26 8.05 7.25
N TYR A 48 20.95 7.90 7.39
CA TYR A 48 20.35 7.08 8.43
C TYR A 48 20.86 5.64 8.37
N LEU A 49 20.84 5.01 7.20
CA LEU A 49 21.32 3.63 7.03
C LEU A 49 22.82 3.48 7.37
N LEU A 50 23.64 4.51 7.15
CA LEU A 50 25.07 4.48 7.43
C LEU A 50 25.41 4.73 8.90
N ARG A 51 24.59 5.53 9.60
CA ARG A 51 24.88 5.96 10.98
C ARG A 51 24.15 5.13 12.02
N GLN A 52 22.96 4.67 11.70
CA GLN A 52 22.12 3.91 12.62
C GLN A 52 22.16 2.43 12.23
N SER A 53 23.01 1.67 12.86
CA SER A 53 22.93 0.22 12.73
C SER A 53 21.64 -0.26 13.39
N ALA A 54 20.59 -0.31 12.59
CA ALA A 54 19.49 -1.22 12.69
C ALA A 54 18.96 -1.55 14.09
N GLY A 55 18.08 -0.74 14.57
CA GLY A 55 17.18 -1.00 15.69
C GLY A 55 16.09 0.06 15.67
N GLY A 56 14.82 -0.33 15.83
CA GLY A 56 13.71 0.61 15.83
C GLY A 56 12.61 0.20 14.83
N ALA A 57 11.65 1.08 14.62
CA ALA A 57 10.47 0.84 13.80
C ALA A 57 10.74 0.75 12.29
N VAL A 58 11.94 1.13 11.83
CA VAL A 58 12.31 1.13 10.41
C VAL A 58 12.90 -0.22 10.01
N ASN A 59 12.38 -0.80 8.93
CA ASN A 59 12.85 -2.06 8.37
C ASN A 59 14.33 -1.99 8.00
N ARG A 60 15.10 -2.98 8.44
CA ARG A 60 16.55 -3.04 8.21
C ARG A 60 16.89 -3.42 6.79
N LEU A 61 17.78 -2.64 6.15
CA LEU A 61 18.37 -3.06 4.90
C LEU A 61 19.39 -4.18 5.13
N ARG A 62 19.22 -5.30 4.45
CA ARG A 62 20.11 -6.46 4.54
C ARG A 62 20.53 -6.96 3.17
N ARG A 63 21.72 -7.52 3.12
CA ARG A 63 22.16 -8.27 1.94
C ARG A 63 21.61 -9.69 1.99
N THR A 64 20.95 -10.11 0.91
CA THR A 64 20.40 -11.45 0.70
C THR A 64 21.07 -12.09 -0.49
N PRO A 65 20.92 -13.41 -0.72
CA PRO A 65 21.41 -14.05 -1.95
C PRO A 65 20.87 -13.41 -3.23
N ALA A 66 19.65 -12.86 -3.20
CA ALA A 66 19.02 -12.15 -4.32
C ALA A 66 19.41 -10.67 -4.43
N GLY A 67 20.30 -10.16 -3.57
CA GLY A 67 20.71 -8.75 -3.50
C GLY A 67 20.30 -8.07 -2.21
N TRP A 68 20.24 -6.74 -2.21
CA TRP A 68 19.78 -5.97 -1.06
C TRP A 68 18.26 -6.04 -0.91
N GLY A 69 17.77 -6.11 0.31
CA GLY A 69 16.34 -6.12 0.63
C GLY A 69 16.09 -5.67 2.07
N TRP A 70 14.86 -5.26 2.36
CA TRP A 70 14.47 -4.82 3.70
C TRP A 70 13.95 -6.02 4.49
N GLN A 71 14.45 -6.16 5.72
CA GLN A 71 14.00 -7.24 6.62
C GLN A 71 12.57 -6.95 7.09
N GLY A 72 11.69 -7.94 6.97
CA GLY A 72 10.28 -7.80 7.33
C GLY A 72 9.40 -7.25 6.21
N ASP A 73 10.00 -6.70 5.16
CA ASP A 73 9.27 -6.21 3.99
C ASP A 73 8.88 -7.36 3.07
N SER A 74 7.57 -7.54 2.87
CA SER A 74 6.98 -8.50 1.91
C SER A 74 6.25 -7.81 0.76
N SER A 75 6.22 -6.47 0.75
CA SER A 75 5.33 -5.67 -0.11
C SER A 75 6.06 -4.88 -1.19
N THR A 76 7.36 -4.57 -1.01
CA THR A 76 8.13 -3.85 -2.03
C THR A 76 8.28 -4.69 -3.31
N ASN A 77 7.83 -4.13 -4.44
CA ASN A 77 8.12 -4.70 -5.75
C ASN A 77 9.47 -4.17 -6.24
N TYR A 78 10.50 -5.01 -6.10
CA TYR A 78 11.88 -4.63 -6.46
C TYR A 78 12.08 -4.39 -7.95
N ASP A 79 11.27 -4.99 -8.81
CA ASP A 79 11.36 -4.83 -10.27
C ASP A 79 10.81 -3.45 -10.71
N LEU A 80 9.94 -2.85 -9.91
CA LEU A 80 9.35 -1.54 -10.17
C LEU A 80 10.05 -0.38 -9.43
N LEU A 81 11.12 -0.63 -8.67
CA LEU A 81 11.79 0.41 -7.89
C LEU A 81 12.41 1.52 -8.73
N THR A 82 12.75 1.26 -10.00
CA THR A 82 13.26 2.28 -10.93
C THR A 82 12.18 3.03 -11.70
N THR A 83 10.93 2.57 -11.59
CA THR A 83 9.77 3.26 -12.14
C THR A 83 9.39 4.42 -11.23
N ALA A 84 9.05 5.57 -11.81
CA ALA A 84 8.63 6.73 -11.03
C ALA A 84 7.38 6.42 -10.20
N PHE A 85 7.39 6.86 -8.95
CA PHE A 85 6.24 6.73 -8.06
C PHE A 85 5.06 7.53 -8.63
N PRO A 86 3.87 6.90 -8.83
CA PRO A 86 2.73 7.58 -9.41
C PRO A 86 2.00 8.42 -8.35
N GLN A 87 1.46 9.54 -8.78
CA GLN A 87 0.49 10.33 -7.99
C GLN A 87 -0.87 9.60 -7.96
N PRO A 88 -1.61 9.60 -6.85
CA PRO A 88 -2.95 9.01 -6.78
C PRO A 88 -3.89 9.50 -7.87
N ASP A 89 -3.87 10.80 -8.19
CA ASP A 89 -4.72 11.37 -9.25
C ASP A 89 -4.38 10.84 -10.65
N SER A 90 -3.14 10.39 -10.88
CA SER A 90 -2.71 9.88 -12.18
C SER A 90 -3.31 8.50 -12.52
N TYR A 91 -3.74 7.73 -11.54
CA TYR A 91 -4.27 6.38 -11.73
C TYR A 91 -5.74 6.21 -11.28
N ARG A 92 -6.34 7.22 -10.64
CA ARG A 92 -7.71 7.14 -10.11
C ARG A 92 -8.76 6.76 -11.16
N ALA A 93 -8.63 7.29 -12.37
CA ALA A 93 -9.56 6.95 -13.44
C ALA A 93 -9.45 5.48 -13.88
N ASP A 94 -8.25 4.90 -13.86
CA ASP A 94 -8.03 3.52 -14.24
C ASP A 94 -8.42 2.57 -13.08
N GLU A 95 -8.21 2.98 -11.84
CA GLU A 95 -8.72 2.29 -10.64
C GLU A 95 -10.24 2.17 -10.70
N ASN A 96 -10.96 3.29 -10.90
CA ASN A 96 -12.42 3.29 -11.01
C ASN A 96 -12.93 2.41 -12.17
N LYS A 97 -12.22 2.35 -13.30
CA LYS A 97 -12.58 1.45 -14.40
C LYS A 97 -12.38 -0.02 -14.04
N LEU A 98 -11.34 -0.32 -13.30
CA LEU A 98 -11.04 -1.67 -12.84
C LEU A 98 -12.08 -2.14 -11.82
N ASP A 99 -12.40 -1.29 -10.85
CA ASP A 99 -13.42 -1.56 -9.83
C ASP A 99 -14.81 -1.76 -10.44
N ALA A 100 -15.17 -0.94 -11.45
CA ALA A 100 -16.43 -1.08 -12.16
C ALA A 100 -16.58 -2.39 -12.97
N ARG A 101 -15.47 -3.12 -13.17
CA ARG A 101 -15.45 -4.43 -13.84
C ARG A 101 -15.33 -5.60 -12.85
N GLU A 102 -15.38 -5.35 -11.54
CA GLU A 102 -15.36 -6.43 -10.55
C GLU A 102 -16.53 -7.39 -10.83
N PRO A 103 -16.27 -8.69 -11.00
CA PRO A 103 -17.30 -9.65 -11.29
C PRO A 103 -18.29 -9.78 -10.12
N LEU A 104 -19.59 -9.74 -10.44
CA LEU A 104 -20.67 -10.00 -9.49
C LEU A 104 -21.25 -11.39 -9.82
N GLU A 105 -21.37 -12.26 -8.81
CA GLU A 105 -21.79 -13.66 -9.00
C GLU A 105 -23.15 -13.78 -9.72
N GLU A 106 -24.06 -12.85 -9.47
CA GLU A 106 -25.40 -12.78 -10.09
C GLU A 106 -25.38 -12.61 -11.63
N ASN A 107 -24.26 -12.19 -12.21
CA ASN A 107 -24.11 -11.98 -13.66
C ASN A 107 -23.58 -13.21 -14.40
N PHE A 108 -23.37 -14.35 -13.71
CA PHE A 108 -22.79 -15.55 -14.27
C PHE A 108 -23.78 -16.72 -14.23
N PRO A 109 -23.74 -17.64 -15.22
CA PRO A 109 -24.67 -18.76 -15.31
C PRO A 109 -24.44 -19.78 -14.18
N ASP A 110 -23.25 -19.87 -13.64
CA ASP A 110 -22.87 -20.77 -12.57
C ASP A 110 -21.67 -20.25 -11.77
N HIS A 111 -21.43 -20.87 -10.64
CA HIS A 111 -20.34 -20.49 -9.74
C HIS A 111 -18.93 -20.69 -10.34
N GLU A 112 -18.77 -21.68 -11.22
CA GLU A 112 -17.47 -21.95 -11.86
C GLU A 112 -17.08 -20.81 -12.82
N ALA A 113 -18.02 -20.36 -13.65
CA ALA A 113 -17.83 -19.23 -14.55
C ALA A 113 -17.52 -17.93 -13.77
N TYR A 114 -18.24 -17.67 -12.67
CA TYR A 114 -17.94 -16.56 -11.78
C TYR A 114 -16.51 -16.64 -11.20
N GLN A 115 -16.13 -17.78 -10.64
CA GLN A 115 -14.80 -17.97 -10.06
C GLN A 115 -13.67 -17.76 -11.07
N GLN A 116 -13.88 -18.18 -12.32
CA GLN A 116 -12.91 -17.96 -13.38
C GLN A 116 -12.77 -16.47 -13.74
N ALA A 117 -13.87 -15.76 -13.88
CA ALA A 117 -13.88 -14.33 -14.15
C ALA A 117 -13.25 -13.53 -13.00
N TRP A 118 -13.62 -13.89 -11.76
CA TRP A 118 -13.08 -13.24 -10.56
C TRP A 118 -11.56 -13.45 -10.45
N LYS A 119 -11.06 -14.64 -10.71
CA LYS A 119 -9.63 -14.94 -10.69
C LYS A 119 -8.84 -14.13 -11.72
N GLN A 120 -9.44 -13.90 -12.90
CA GLN A 120 -8.83 -13.09 -13.94
C GLN A 120 -8.79 -11.61 -13.53
N TRP A 121 -9.88 -11.10 -13.00
CA TRP A 121 -9.97 -9.73 -12.50
C TRP A 121 -9.02 -9.51 -11.31
N ASP A 122 -8.96 -10.42 -10.35
CA ASP A 122 -8.07 -10.37 -9.18
C ASP A 122 -6.58 -10.31 -9.60
N ALA A 123 -6.21 -11.07 -10.63
CA ALA A 123 -4.84 -11.01 -11.17
C ALA A 123 -4.51 -9.64 -11.78
N GLU A 124 -5.45 -9.01 -12.49
CA GLU A 124 -5.30 -7.66 -13.04
C GLU A 124 -5.23 -6.62 -11.91
N TYR A 125 -6.09 -6.77 -10.90
CA TYR A 125 -6.13 -5.93 -9.71
C TYR A 125 -4.80 -5.98 -8.92
N GLU A 126 -4.23 -7.16 -8.68
CA GLU A 126 -2.95 -7.33 -8.01
C GLU A 126 -1.82 -6.59 -8.75
N VAL A 127 -1.76 -6.70 -10.08
CA VAL A 127 -0.78 -5.97 -10.91
C VAL A 127 -0.97 -4.46 -10.79
N PHE A 128 -2.23 -4.00 -10.76
CA PHE A 128 -2.55 -2.60 -10.59
C PHE A 128 -2.11 -2.08 -9.22
N GLN A 129 -2.39 -2.81 -8.15
CA GLN A 129 -1.98 -2.46 -6.79
C GLN A 129 -0.44 -2.41 -6.63
N GLU A 130 0.30 -3.28 -7.31
CA GLU A 130 1.76 -3.22 -7.34
C GLU A 130 2.28 -1.95 -8.03
N ARG A 131 1.62 -1.50 -9.11
CA ARG A 131 1.99 -0.26 -9.83
C ARG A 131 1.77 0.99 -8.98
N LYS A 132 0.76 1.02 -8.13
CA LYS A 132 0.48 2.16 -7.21
C LYS A 132 1.65 2.45 -6.26
N THR A 133 2.51 1.48 -6.00
CA THR A 133 3.68 1.62 -5.12
C THR A 133 5.01 1.50 -5.86
N SER A 134 5.00 1.64 -7.21
CA SER A 134 6.23 1.72 -8.00
C SER A 134 7.17 2.79 -7.43
N GLY A 135 8.47 2.57 -7.47
CA GLY A 135 9.45 3.56 -7.02
C GLY A 135 9.41 3.89 -5.52
N ALA A 136 8.71 3.09 -4.72
CA ALA A 136 8.68 3.23 -3.27
C ALA A 136 9.13 1.95 -2.56
N VAL A 137 9.66 2.09 -1.36
CA VAL A 137 10.02 1.00 -0.47
C VAL A 137 9.18 1.04 0.79
N PHE A 138 8.77 -0.13 1.27
CA PHE A 138 8.03 -0.27 2.52
C PHE A 138 9.03 -0.33 3.67
N ILE A 139 9.13 0.77 4.41
CA ILE A 139 10.16 0.91 5.47
C ILE A 139 9.63 0.67 6.87
N GLN A 140 8.32 0.60 7.05
CA GLN A 140 7.70 0.31 8.35
C GLN A 140 6.35 -0.38 8.17
N GLU A 141 6.10 -1.40 8.98
CA GLU A 141 4.78 -1.99 9.18
C GLU A 141 4.09 -1.32 10.37
N ASN A 142 2.86 -0.84 10.16
CA ASN A 142 2.09 -0.12 11.19
C ASN A 142 1.02 -1.00 11.84
N GLY A 143 1.02 -2.31 11.54
CA GLY A 143 -0.01 -3.25 11.97
C GLY A 143 -1.28 -3.20 11.11
N CYS A 144 -2.15 -4.22 11.25
CA CYS A 144 -3.42 -4.34 10.52
C CYS A 144 -3.30 -4.21 8.99
N GLY A 145 -2.12 -4.51 8.42
CA GLY A 145 -1.85 -4.37 6.99
C GLY A 145 -1.55 -2.94 6.52
N PHE A 146 -1.47 -1.98 7.44
CA PHE A 146 -0.99 -0.64 7.14
C PHE A 146 0.53 -0.58 7.11
N SER A 147 1.07 0.28 6.27
CA SER A 147 2.51 0.43 6.12
C SER A 147 2.91 1.86 5.83
N THR A 148 4.19 2.16 6.06
CA THR A 148 4.80 3.43 5.68
C THR A 148 5.80 3.20 4.56
N LEU A 149 5.68 4.03 3.52
CA LEU A 149 6.50 3.97 2.32
C LEU A 149 7.43 5.18 2.25
N LEU A 150 8.64 4.94 1.77
CA LEU A 150 9.57 5.98 1.33
C LEU A 150 9.65 5.95 -0.19
N VAL A 151 9.35 7.05 -0.85
CA VAL A 151 9.54 7.18 -2.30
C VAL A 151 11.02 7.32 -2.62
N VAL A 152 11.53 6.44 -3.49
CA VAL A 152 12.95 6.40 -3.87
C VAL A 152 13.18 6.82 -5.33
N THR A 153 12.12 6.87 -6.16
CA THR A 153 12.23 7.21 -7.59
C THR A 153 11.08 8.10 -8.04
N GLY A 154 11.38 9.11 -8.83
CA GLY A 154 10.41 10.05 -9.40
C GLY A 154 10.39 11.41 -8.70
N PRO A 155 9.41 12.27 -9.04
CA PRO A 155 9.32 13.65 -8.54
C PRO A 155 9.13 13.77 -7.02
N HIS A 156 8.53 12.75 -6.40
CA HIS A 156 8.27 12.68 -4.94
C HIS A 156 9.37 11.99 -4.15
N ARG A 157 10.53 11.77 -4.78
CA ARG A 157 11.65 11.09 -4.15
C ARG A 157 12.05 11.79 -2.83
N GLY A 158 12.13 11.00 -1.75
CA GLY A 158 12.46 11.47 -0.40
C GLY A 158 11.25 11.74 0.48
N THR A 159 10.03 11.73 -0.07
CA THR A 159 8.80 11.93 0.72
C THR A 159 8.25 10.62 1.27
N MET A 160 7.51 10.76 2.37
CA MET A 160 6.88 9.66 3.09
C MET A 160 5.42 9.53 2.71
N TRP A 161 4.94 8.29 2.63
CA TRP A 161 3.57 7.97 2.25
C TRP A 161 3.00 6.87 3.15
N PHE A 162 1.68 6.85 3.28
CA PHE A 162 0.96 5.83 4.04
C PHE A 162 0.27 4.86 3.09
N GLY A 163 0.49 3.58 3.31
CA GLY A 163 -0.18 2.49 2.60
C GLY A 163 -1.39 2.02 3.37
N GLY A 164 -2.57 2.51 2.98
CA GLY A 164 -3.88 2.13 3.55
C GLY A 164 -4.56 0.98 2.84
N ARG A 165 -3.84 0.24 2.00
CA ARG A 165 -4.39 -0.83 1.13
C ARG A 165 -5.10 -1.96 1.86
N ALA A 166 -4.87 -2.12 3.17
CA ALA A 166 -5.58 -3.11 3.97
C ALA A 166 -7.08 -2.84 4.15
N THR A 167 -7.51 -1.57 4.02
CA THR A 167 -8.90 -1.18 4.28
C THR A 167 -9.55 -0.35 3.20
N CYS A 168 -8.79 0.51 2.50
CA CYS A 168 -9.34 1.46 1.54
C CYS A 168 -8.58 1.47 0.20
N ASP A 169 -7.62 0.57 0.02
CA ASP A 169 -6.76 0.48 -1.17
C ASP A 169 -6.04 1.79 -1.55
N GLN A 170 -5.94 2.73 -0.60
CA GLN A 170 -5.38 4.05 -0.84
C GLN A 170 -3.90 4.13 -0.46
N ILE A 171 -3.19 4.93 -1.24
CA ILE A 171 -1.83 5.39 -0.93
C ILE A 171 -1.94 6.90 -0.68
N LEU A 172 -1.65 7.32 0.54
CA LEU A 172 -1.87 8.68 1.02
C LEU A 172 -0.54 9.39 1.29
N PRO A 173 -0.37 10.65 0.89
CA PRO A 173 0.80 11.42 1.29
C PRO A 173 0.79 11.67 2.80
N LEU A 174 1.96 11.59 3.43
CA LEU A 174 2.13 12.10 4.78
C LEU A 174 2.47 13.59 4.68
N ASN A 175 1.75 14.41 5.44
CA ASN A 175 1.88 15.86 5.43
C ASN A 175 2.18 16.41 6.83
N LEU A 176 2.93 17.48 6.86
CA LEU A 176 3.18 18.29 8.05
C LEU A 176 3.04 19.77 7.65
N ASP A 177 2.13 20.47 8.26
CA ASP A 177 1.82 21.88 7.94
C ASP A 177 1.52 22.10 6.44
N GLY A 178 0.76 21.17 5.82
CA GLY A 178 0.36 21.22 4.42
C GLY A 178 1.50 20.94 3.42
N ARG A 179 2.62 20.38 3.87
CA ARG A 179 3.77 20.01 3.02
C ARG A 179 4.08 18.53 3.13
N PRO A 180 4.49 17.89 2.01
CA PRO A 180 4.94 16.51 2.03
C PRO A 180 6.08 16.31 3.04
N VAL A 181 5.97 15.28 3.86
CA VAL A 181 6.94 14.98 4.93
C VAL A 181 8.17 14.28 4.34
N PRO A 182 9.39 14.81 4.52
CA PRO A 182 10.62 14.09 4.21
C PRO A 182 10.93 13.03 5.28
N PHE A 183 11.83 12.10 4.95
CA PHE A 183 12.21 11.01 5.84
C PHE A 183 12.66 11.49 7.24
N THR A 184 13.46 12.57 7.32
CA THR A 184 13.96 13.10 8.59
C THR A 184 12.87 13.63 9.51
N ASP A 185 11.88 14.31 8.93
CA ASP A 185 10.76 14.89 9.69
C ASP A 185 9.75 13.83 10.13
N TRP A 186 9.67 12.73 9.39
CA TRP A 186 8.87 11.57 9.76
C TRP A 186 9.51 10.74 10.87
N LEU A 187 10.86 10.65 10.91
CA LEU A 187 11.57 9.77 11.83
C LEU A 187 11.24 10.12 13.30
N GLY A 188 10.72 9.14 14.02
CA GLY A 188 10.28 9.32 15.42
C GLY A 188 8.84 9.83 15.59
N ARG A 189 8.08 9.92 14.50
CA ARG A 189 6.63 10.24 14.53
C ARG A 189 5.79 9.03 14.15
N SER A 190 4.52 9.06 14.53
CA SER A 190 3.51 8.13 14.02
C SER A 190 3.07 8.58 12.63
N SER A 191 3.02 7.64 11.66
CA SER A 191 2.51 7.94 10.32
C SER A 191 1.04 8.33 10.34
N VAL A 192 0.25 7.81 11.29
CA VAL A 192 -1.17 8.15 11.43
C VAL A 192 -1.37 9.62 11.83
N ASP A 193 -0.45 10.17 12.63
CA ASP A 193 -0.52 11.58 13.07
C ASP A 193 -0.17 12.58 11.94
N LEU A 194 0.32 12.08 10.82
CA LEU A 194 0.75 12.87 9.66
C LEU A 194 -0.22 12.75 8.47
N LEU A 195 -1.36 12.10 8.66
CA LEU A 195 -2.44 12.04 7.68
C LEU A 195 -3.34 13.27 7.82
N ASP A 196 -3.70 13.88 6.69
CA ASP A 196 -4.72 14.93 6.64
C ASP A 196 -6.10 14.25 6.63
N TRP A 197 -6.80 14.33 7.74
CA TRP A 197 -8.17 13.82 7.91
C TRP A 197 -9.21 14.88 7.58
#